data_64f3951503302ec43817c9a4ea7482ed
#
_entry.id   64f3951503302ec43817c9a4ea7482ed
#
_cell.length_a   1.000
_cell.length_b   1.000
_cell.length_c   1.000
_cell.angle_alpha   90.00
_cell.angle_beta   90.00
_cell.angle_gamma   90.00
#
_symmetry.space_group_name_H-M   'P 1'
#
loop_
_entity.id
_entity.type
_entity.pdbx_description
1 polymer ?
#
loop_
_entity_poly.entity_id
_entity_poly.type
_entity_poly.pdbx_seq_one_letter_code
_entity_poly.pdbx_strand_id
1 'polypeptide(L)'
;MKNKLTKIFLLSTIFATSHINAQHTPSDSKKMEWFQDAKLGIFIHWGIYSVNGISESWSFFNNYINHENYMKQLNGFSASQYHPEDWVRLIKDSGAKYSVITTKHHDGVALWNSKAEKATTIFKNSLAQKDVLTPFVSELKKSGLKTGLYYSLPDWSHPYYDIMTRTEKRYDIKSDTERWQNYITYYKTQLNELSSQYQPDLLWFDGDWEHSSAEWHAPETLENLKKFNPNIIVNSRLNNHGDYETPEQGIPVISPENEFWELCYTMNDSWGFQPFDTHYKTPNMIVRTLTDVISMGGNLLLDIGPKSDGSIPEEQIEILKNLGRWTSKHKEAIYETRKGLPFENYKGKSSISKDGKKLFLYLEEAKDFTKIYSLSSLPISAKIIGDNTGKVNFKNDSNGNINLNFSNVKFDQDVTVVELSFNEKIKFSSVIKKEDLALQKILEDQNTKNTTYKIAEQLYEGKNIFNNSGLTNDGLNMKIPTNLKTNQEILSWISKHAEALFETEKGLPNGHYTGMSALSKDQQTVYLFVEGVPTGPIALKGIKNGISRIRIVGEGSMLNHSIYNKLYWSDRPGIIYIDIPKKRLDKNMTVIAVLLDKPVELYREKVKTIENNL
;
A
#
# COMPACT_ATOMS: atom_id res chain seq x y z
N MET A 1 -29.01 -54.97 -47.65
CA MET A 1 -28.11 -55.01 -46.51
C MET A 1 -28.14 -53.59 -45.87
N LYS A 2 -28.74 -53.54 -44.65
CA LYS A 2 -29.04 -52.25 -43.96
C LYS A 2 -27.92 -51.91 -42.97
N ASN A 3 -27.24 -50.77 -43.17
CA ASN A 3 -26.27 -50.21 -42.23
C ASN A 3 -27.03 -49.41 -41.16
N LYS A 4 -26.90 -49.80 -39.90
CA LYS A 4 -27.35 -49.04 -38.74
C LYS A 4 -26.21 -48.09 -38.28
N LEU A 5 -26.43 -46.78 -38.37
CA LEU A 5 -25.60 -45.77 -37.71
C LEU A 5 -26.06 -45.61 -36.26
N THR A 6 -25.18 -45.92 -35.33
CA THR A 6 -25.34 -45.64 -33.90
C THR A 6 -24.88 -44.22 -33.62
N LYS A 7 -25.78 -43.34 -33.20
CA LYS A 7 -25.46 -42.01 -32.71
C LYS A 7 -25.05 -42.09 -31.23
N ILE A 8 -23.81 -41.78 -30.93
CA ILE A 8 -23.33 -41.57 -29.57
C ILE A 8 -23.62 -40.11 -29.21
N PHE A 9 -24.49 -39.90 -28.20
CA PHE A 9 -24.71 -38.62 -27.57
C PHE A 9 -23.63 -38.42 -26.48
N LEU A 10 -22.70 -37.49 -26.68
CA LEU A 10 -21.80 -37.03 -25.64
C LEU A 10 -22.56 -35.99 -24.81
N LEU A 11 -22.90 -36.33 -23.57
CA LEU A 11 -23.40 -35.39 -22.57
C LEU A 11 -22.18 -34.64 -21.98
N SER A 12 -21.95 -33.42 -22.40
CA SER A 12 -20.96 -32.51 -21.75
C SER A 12 -21.63 -31.89 -20.52
N THR A 13 -21.32 -32.39 -19.34
CA THR A 13 -21.63 -31.73 -18.07
C THR A 13 -20.75 -30.53 -17.90
N ILE A 14 -21.31 -29.34 -18.11
CA ILE A 14 -20.67 -28.07 -17.75
C ILE A 14 -20.78 -27.93 -16.23
N PHE A 15 -19.70 -28.14 -15.52
CA PHE A 15 -19.55 -27.68 -14.13
C PHE A 15 -19.45 -26.17 -14.13
N ALA A 16 -20.54 -25.47 -13.88
CA ALA A 16 -20.53 -24.08 -13.53
C ALA A 16 -19.98 -23.96 -12.09
N THR A 17 -18.72 -23.59 -11.95
CA THR A 17 -18.18 -23.13 -10.67
C THR A 17 -18.79 -21.76 -10.38
N SER A 18 -19.84 -21.75 -9.57
CA SER A 18 -20.36 -20.52 -9.00
C SER A 18 -19.32 -19.98 -8.02
N HIS A 19 -18.57 -18.94 -8.43
CA HIS A 19 -17.89 -18.09 -7.48
C HIS A 19 -18.95 -17.36 -6.66
N ILE A 20 -19.17 -17.80 -5.43
CA ILE A 20 -19.97 -17.08 -4.46
C ILE A 20 -19.12 -15.85 -4.06
N ASN A 21 -19.34 -14.74 -4.75
CA ASN A 21 -18.94 -13.45 -4.21
C ASN A 21 -19.80 -13.22 -2.96
N ALA A 22 -19.18 -13.22 -1.79
CA ALA A 22 -19.84 -12.82 -0.56
C ALA A 22 -20.25 -11.34 -0.73
N GLN A 23 -21.52 -11.11 -1.08
CA GLN A 23 -22.09 -9.77 -1.04
C GLN A 23 -22.23 -9.38 0.44
N HIS A 24 -21.49 -8.36 0.87
CA HIS A 24 -21.64 -7.78 2.20
C HIS A 24 -23.10 -7.35 2.43
N THR A 25 -23.67 -7.77 3.54
CA THR A 25 -25.01 -7.36 3.94
C THR A 25 -24.99 -5.92 4.47
N PRO A 26 -26.10 -5.17 4.47
CA PRO A 26 -26.14 -3.82 5.05
C PRO A 26 -25.72 -3.76 6.52
N SER A 27 -25.89 -4.83 7.29
CA SER A 27 -25.41 -4.94 8.67
C SER A 27 -23.88 -5.01 8.74
N ASP A 28 -23.23 -5.68 7.78
CA ASP A 28 -21.78 -5.78 7.70
C ASP A 28 -21.15 -4.43 7.35
N SER A 29 -21.75 -3.67 6.44
CA SER A 29 -21.31 -2.32 6.09
C SER A 29 -21.30 -1.39 7.29
N LYS A 30 -22.28 -1.49 8.20
CA LYS A 30 -22.37 -0.64 9.39
C LYS A 30 -21.26 -0.91 10.40
N LYS A 31 -20.93 -2.19 10.65
CA LYS A 31 -19.82 -2.53 11.57
C LYS A 31 -18.46 -2.13 11.03
N MET A 32 -18.31 -2.10 9.68
CA MET A 32 -17.07 -1.72 9.00
C MET A 32 -16.88 -0.20 8.85
N GLU A 33 -17.89 0.62 9.15
CA GLU A 33 -17.86 2.06 8.92
C GLU A 33 -16.69 2.73 9.65
N TRP A 34 -16.49 2.42 10.93
CA TRP A 34 -15.39 3.00 11.72
C TRP A 34 -14.02 2.63 11.13
N PHE A 35 -13.87 1.40 10.62
CA PHE A 35 -12.63 0.92 10.02
C PHE A 35 -12.37 1.66 8.69
N GLN A 36 -13.38 1.76 7.84
CA GLN A 36 -13.29 2.49 6.58
C GLN A 36 -12.95 3.97 6.80
N ASP A 37 -13.43 4.57 7.87
CA ASP A 37 -13.21 5.97 8.23
C ASP A 37 -11.83 6.21 8.89
N ALA A 38 -11.22 5.19 9.48
CA ALA A 38 -9.99 5.28 10.27
C ALA A 38 -8.72 5.57 9.46
N LYS A 39 -8.54 4.97 8.31
CA LYS A 39 -7.45 5.12 7.32
C LYS A 39 -6.03 4.79 7.79
N LEU A 40 -5.71 4.94 9.07
CA LEU A 40 -4.38 4.71 9.63
C LEU A 40 -4.48 3.96 10.96
N GLY A 41 -3.77 2.85 11.06
CA GLY A 41 -3.48 2.11 12.28
C GLY A 41 -1.99 1.91 12.47
N ILE A 42 -1.58 1.59 13.71
CA ILE A 42 -0.21 1.17 14.02
C ILE A 42 -0.22 -0.30 14.43
N PHE A 43 0.60 -1.09 13.75
CA PHE A 43 0.90 -2.47 14.08
C PHE A 43 2.08 -2.51 15.03
N ILE A 44 2.09 -3.46 15.96
CA ILE A 44 3.21 -3.64 16.90
C ILE A 44 3.61 -5.12 16.87
N HIS A 45 4.78 -5.40 16.31
CA HIS A 45 5.40 -6.73 16.39
C HIS A 45 6.36 -6.77 17.56
N TRP A 46 5.91 -7.32 18.69
CA TRP A 46 6.70 -7.40 19.90
C TRP A 46 6.61 -8.80 20.53
N GLY A 47 7.76 -9.38 20.84
CA GLY A 47 7.87 -10.71 21.39
C GLY A 47 9.31 -11.03 21.76
N ILE A 48 9.56 -12.27 22.18
CA ILE A 48 10.89 -12.71 22.65
C ILE A 48 11.98 -12.64 21.56
N TYR A 49 11.61 -12.67 20.29
CA TYR A 49 12.51 -12.51 19.15
C TYR A 49 13.25 -11.17 19.14
N SER A 50 12.70 -10.15 19.79
CA SER A 50 13.35 -8.84 19.94
C SER A 50 14.57 -8.85 20.86
N VAL A 51 14.80 -9.93 21.64
CA VAL A 51 15.96 -10.08 22.53
C VAL A 51 17.24 -10.22 21.74
N ASN A 52 17.28 -11.15 20.80
CA ASN A 52 18.43 -11.36 19.92
C ASN A 52 18.32 -10.53 18.63
N GLY A 53 17.20 -9.85 18.40
CA GLY A 53 16.96 -9.09 17.18
C GLY A 53 17.01 -9.97 15.94
N ILE A 54 16.27 -11.07 15.95
CA ILE A 54 16.20 -12.04 14.86
C ILE A 54 14.80 -12.05 14.22
N SER A 55 14.71 -12.63 13.03
CA SER A 55 13.44 -12.81 12.33
C SER A 55 12.50 -13.65 13.18
N GLU A 56 11.47 -13.07 13.66
CA GLU A 56 10.43 -13.54 14.58
C GLU A 56 10.49 -15.09 14.83
N SER A 57 9.36 -15.75 14.91
CA SER A 57 9.25 -17.22 14.99
C SER A 57 9.86 -17.95 13.80
N TRP A 58 9.99 -17.27 12.64
CA TRP A 58 10.54 -17.84 11.40
C TRP A 58 11.98 -18.29 11.53
N SER A 59 12.75 -17.69 12.43
CA SER A 59 14.16 -18.07 12.65
C SER A 59 14.33 -19.52 13.10
N PHE A 60 13.47 -20.04 13.98
CA PHE A 60 13.55 -21.47 14.33
C PHE A 60 12.70 -22.34 13.40
N PHE A 61 11.58 -21.83 12.88
CA PHE A 61 10.78 -22.57 11.92
C PHE A 61 11.59 -22.96 10.67
N ASN A 62 12.44 -22.05 10.19
CA ASN A 62 13.35 -22.30 9.07
C ASN A 62 14.68 -22.99 9.47
N ASN A 63 14.82 -23.44 10.72
CA ASN A 63 16.02 -24.09 11.25
C ASN A 63 17.30 -23.21 11.23
N TYR A 64 17.19 -21.87 11.22
CA TYR A 64 18.35 -20.97 11.37
C TYR A 64 18.89 -21.00 12.81
N ILE A 65 18.01 -21.24 13.78
CA ILE A 65 18.32 -21.50 15.18
C ILE A 65 17.44 -22.65 15.64
N ASN A 66 17.93 -23.54 16.51
CA ASN A 66 17.06 -24.58 17.06
C ASN A 66 16.07 -24.01 18.07
N HIS A 67 14.92 -24.67 18.22
CA HIS A 67 13.82 -24.23 19.08
C HIS A 67 14.24 -23.98 20.54
N GLU A 68 15.08 -24.87 21.14
CA GLU A 68 15.55 -24.71 22.52
C GLU A 68 16.32 -23.38 22.70
N ASN A 69 17.25 -23.08 21.78
CA ASN A 69 18.02 -21.84 21.82
C ASN A 69 17.14 -20.60 21.52
N TYR A 70 16.15 -20.74 20.64
CA TYR A 70 15.18 -19.69 20.40
C TYR A 70 14.41 -19.34 21.70
N MET A 71 13.89 -20.33 22.42
CA MET A 71 13.13 -20.14 23.65
C MET A 71 13.96 -19.58 24.82
N LYS A 72 15.30 -19.70 24.81
CA LYS A 72 16.20 -19.04 25.79
C LYS A 72 16.05 -17.52 25.80
N GLN A 73 15.51 -16.93 24.71
CA GLN A 73 15.23 -15.50 24.65
C GLN A 73 14.21 -15.03 25.71
N LEU A 74 13.38 -15.94 26.27
CA LEU A 74 12.55 -15.63 27.44
C LEU A 74 13.35 -15.02 28.59
N ASN A 75 14.60 -15.47 28.80
CA ASN A 75 15.47 -14.98 29.87
C ASN A 75 15.99 -13.55 29.65
N GLY A 76 15.87 -13.01 28.43
CA GLY A 76 16.28 -11.65 28.08
C GLY A 76 15.13 -10.68 27.86
N PHE A 77 13.91 -11.18 27.76
CA PHE A 77 12.73 -10.34 27.56
C PHE A 77 12.32 -9.67 28.88
N SER A 78 12.72 -8.41 29.06
CA SER A 78 12.59 -7.70 30.33
C SER A 78 11.41 -6.72 30.41
N ALA A 79 11.03 -6.11 29.29
CA ALA A 79 10.06 -5.03 29.22
C ALA A 79 10.31 -3.91 30.28
N SER A 80 11.59 -3.67 30.63
CA SER A 80 11.97 -2.77 31.74
C SER A 80 11.77 -1.29 31.42
N GLN A 81 11.74 -0.93 30.14
CA GLN A 81 11.49 0.43 29.61
C GLN A 81 10.10 0.56 28.96
N TYR A 82 9.24 -0.44 29.20
CA TYR A 82 7.89 -0.43 28.65
C TYR A 82 6.98 0.51 29.44
N HIS A 83 6.51 1.56 28.77
CA HIS A 83 5.56 2.55 29.27
C HIS A 83 4.37 2.64 28.29
N PRO A 84 3.25 1.96 28.55
CA PRO A 84 2.13 1.88 27.61
C PRO A 84 1.52 3.25 27.28
N GLU A 85 1.53 4.19 28.24
CA GLU A 85 1.08 5.56 28.02
C GLU A 85 1.93 6.33 27.01
N ASP A 86 3.25 6.10 26.97
CA ASP A 86 4.14 6.72 26.00
C ASP A 86 3.96 6.10 24.61
N TRP A 87 3.78 4.79 24.54
CA TRP A 87 3.47 4.10 23.29
C TRP A 87 2.16 4.61 22.69
N VAL A 88 1.10 4.63 23.50
CA VAL A 88 -0.24 5.06 23.02
C VAL A 88 -0.25 6.54 22.66
N ARG A 89 0.48 7.38 23.39
CA ARG A 89 0.64 8.79 23.02
C ARG A 89 1.31 8.94 21.65
N LEU A 90 2.43 8.24 21.41
CA LEU A 90 3.13 8.26 20.12
C LEU A 90 2.22 7.77 18.97
N ILE A 91 1.48 6.68 19.19
CA ILE A 91 0.50 6.14 18.23
C ILE A 91 -0.59 7.18 17.93
N LYS A 92 -1.18 7.80 18.94
CA LYS A 92 -2.21 8.82 18.78
C LYS A 92 -1.69 10.07 18.06
N ASP A 93 -0.49 10.51 18.42
CA ASP A 93 0.14 11.70 17.86
C ASP A 93 0.55 11.48 16.40
N SER A 94 0.84 10.24 15.96
CA SER A 94 1.04 9.92 14.56
C SER A 94 -0.22 10.10 13.69
N GLY A 95 -1.40 10.19 14.32
CA GLY A 95 -2.71 10.31 13.67
C GLY A 95 -3.46 9.00 13.56
N ALA A 96 -2.93 7.89 14.04
CA ALA A 96 -3.60 6.60 14.00
C ALA A 96 -4.92 6.62 14.79
N LYS A 97 -5.88 5.81 14.33
CA LYS A 97 -7.22 5.65 14.94
C LYS A 97 -7.39 4.32 15.65
N TYR A 98 -6.50 3.39 15.39
CA TYR A 98 -6.46 2.08 16.02
C TYR A 98 -5.02 1.59 16.11
N SER A 99 -4.81 0.58 16.94
CA SER A 99 -3.54 -0.15 16.99
C SER A 99 -3.80 -1.64 17.10
N VAL A 100 -2.95 -2.43 16.46
CA VAL A 100 -2.94 -3.89 16.53
C VAL A 100 -1.63 -4.34 17.16
N ILE A 101 -1.67 -5.18 18.18
CA ILE A 101 -0.47 -5.71 18.83
C ILE A 101 -0.42 -7.23 18.72
N THR A 102 0.75 -7.80 18.47
CA THR A 102 0.98 -9.24 18.54
C THR A 102 0.74 -9.75 19.95
N THR A 103 -0.39 -10.39 20.20
CA THR A 103 -0.66 -11.01 21.51
C THR A 103 0.10 -12.32 21.69
N LYS A 104 0.22 -13.08 20.60
CA LYS A 104 1.00 -14.31 20.47
C LYS A 104 1.39 -14.48 19.01
N HIS A 105 2.69 -14.55 18.71
CA HIS A 105 3.19 -14.91 17.38
C HIS A 105 3.25 -16.45 17.24
N HIS A 106 3.73 -16.98 16.12
CA HIS A 106 3.79 -18.43 15.86
C HIS A 106 4.70 -19.20 16.83
N ASP A 107 5.56 -18.52 17.61
CA ASP A 107 6.37 -19.12 18.67
C ASP A 107 5.58 -19.52 19.93
N GLY A 108 4.30 -19.14 19.99
CA GLY A 108 3.40 -19.51 21.06
C GLY A 108 3.56 -18.72 22.37
N VAL A 109 4.46 -17.72 22.41
CA VAL A 109 4.69 -16.94 23.63
C VAL A 109 3.64 -15.84 23.76
N ALA A 110 2.73 -16.03 24.73
CA ALA A 110 1.66 -15.07 25.00
C ALA A 110 2.15 -13.87 25.80
N LEU A 111 1.78 -12.66 25.37
CA LEU A 111 2.11 -11.40 26.05
C LEU A 111 1.16 -11.07 27.21
N TRP A 112 0.16 -11.90 27.48
CA TRP A 112 -0.76 -11.83 28.63
C TRP A 112 -0.65 -13.08 29.50
N ASN A 113 -1.26 -13.05 30.67
CA ASN A 113 -1.25 -14.16 31.63
C ASN A 113 -2.29 -15.23 31.25
N SER A 114 -2.13 -15.87 30.08
CA SER A 114 -3.01 -16.96 29.64
C SER A 114 -3.06 -18.11 30.63
N LYS A 115 -4.25 -18.66 30.85
CA LYS A 115 -4.53 -19.84 31.68
C LYS A 115 -4.77 -21.09 30.85
N ALA A 116 -4.71 -20.97 29.51
CA ALA A 116 -4.86 -22.12 28.62
C ALA A 116 -3.80 -23.19 28.96
N GLU A 117 -4.18 -24.45 28.81
CA GLU A 117 -3.31 -25.58 29.16
C GLU A 117 -2.00 -25.53 28.37
N LYS A 118 -0.87 -25.68 29.06
CA LYS A 118 0.48 -25.65 28.47
C LYS A 118 0.88 -24.34 27.78
N ALA A 119 0.14 -23.25 28.00
CA ALA A 119 0.51 -21.95 27.44
C ALA A 119 1.86 -21.47 27.99
N THR A 120 2.76 -21.08 27.11
CA THR A 120 3.96 -20.30 27.45
C THR A 120 3.61 -18.82 27.48
N THR A 121 3.95 -18.13 28.56
CA THR A 121 3.62 -16.72 28.73
C THR A 121 4.83 -15.93 29.22
N ILE A 122 4.95 -14.66 28.83
CA ILE A 122 5.99 -13.79 29.40
C ILE A 122 5.79 -13.60 30.92
N PHE A 123 4.55 -13.65 31.39
CA PHE A 123 4.23 -13.51 32.81
C PHE A 123 4.88 -14.60 33.69
N LYS A 124 4.84 -15.86 33.24
CA LYS A 124 5.36 -17.00 33.97
C LYS A 124 6.80 -17.35 33.62
N ASN A 125 7.19 -17.15 32.35
CA ASN A 125 8.35 -17.80 31.76
C ASN A 125 9.47 -16.83 31.36
N SER A 126 9.23 -15.50 31.39
CA SER A 126 10.25 -14.51 31.00
C SER A 126 10.81 -13.72 32.16
N LEU A 127 11.89 -12.97 31.89
CA LEU A 127 12.47 -12.02 32.84
C LEU A 127 11.49 -10.90 33.23
N ALA A 128 10.57 -10.53 32.32
CA ALA A 128 9.59 -9.47 32.58
C ALA A 128 8.62 -9.80 33.72
N GLN A 129 8.18 -11.04 33.84
CA GLN A 129 7.24 -11.54 34.86
C GLN A 129 6.00 -10.65 35.05
N LYS A 130 5.51 -10.03 33.95
CA LYS A 130 4.35 -9.13 33.95
C LYS A 130 3.49 -9.33 32.73
N ASP A 131 2.21 -8.97 32.86
CA ASP A 131 1.28 -8.85 31.75
C ASP A 131 1.49 -7.47 31.11
N VAL A 132 1.85 -7.43 29.83
CA VAL A 132 2.06 -6.16 29.12
C VAL A 132 0.84 -5.78 28.27
N LEU A 133 -0.06 -6.72 28.01
CA LEU A 133 -1.22 -6.50 27.16
C LEU A 133 -2.32 -5.70 27.88
N THR A 134 -2.62 -6.06 29.12
CA THR A 134 -3.66 -5.40 29.92
C THR A 134 -3.46 -3.87 30.03
N PRO A 135 -2.28 -3.35 30.43
CA PRO A 135 -2.08 -1.91 30.53
C PRO A 135 -2.10 -1.22 29.17
N PHE A 136 -1.61 -1.86 28.09
CA PHE A 136 -1.67 -1.31 26.74
C PHE A 136 -3.11 -1.13 26.26
N VAL A 137 -3.93 -2.17 26.35
CA VAL A 137 -5.35 -2.11 25.95
C VAL A 137 -6.12 -1.08 26.77
N SER A 138 -5.85 -1.01 28.08
CA SER A 138 -6.46 -0.01 28.96
C SER A 138 -6.15 1.40 28.49
N GLU A 139 -4.90 1.69 28.13
CA GLU A 139 -4.49 3.01 27.70
C GLU A 139 -5.02 3.36 26.29
N LEU A 140 -5.10 2.37 25.36
CA LEU A 140 -5.77 2.58 24.05
C LEU A 140 -7.21 3.03 24.25
N LYS A 141 -7.99 2.31 25.07
CA LYS A 141 -9.40 2.65 25.35
C LYS A 141 -9.55 4.01 26.00
N LYS A 142 -8.73 4.32 27.01
CA LYS A 142 -8.69 5.64 27.67
C LYS A 142 -8.38 6.76 26.69
N SER A 143 -7.52 6.50 25.71
CA SER A 143 -7.14 7.46 24.66
C SER A 143 -8.15 7.57 23.53
N GLY A 144 -9.21 6.76 23.51
CA GLY A 144 -10.25 6.72 22.47
C GLY A 144 -9.80 6.06 21.17
N LEU A 145 -8.75 5.25 21.20
CA LEU A 145 -8.27 4.46 20.06
C LEU A 145 -8.97 3.09 20.04
N LYS A 146 -9.23 2.59 18.82
CA LYS A 146 -9.76 1.25 18.63
C LYS A 146 -8.68 0.20 18.90
N THR A 147 -9.08 -0.90 19.52
CA THR A 147 -8.19 -1.97 19.95
C THR A 147 -8.22 -3.15 18.99
N GLY A 148 -7.08 -3.43 18.35
CA GLY A 148 -6.84 -4.62 17.56
C GLY A 148 -5.88 -5.58 18.26
N LEU A 149 -6.17 -6.87 18.18
CA LEU A 149 -5.32 -7.92 18.71
C LEU A 149 -4.93 -8.88 17.59
N TYR A 150 -3.62 -8.98 17.32
CA TYR A 150 -3.10 -10.02 16.44
C TYR A 150 -3.02 -11.34 17.19
N TYR A 151 -3.46 -12.41 16.56
CA TYR A 151 -3.39 -13.75 17.09
C TYR A 151 -2.97 -14.75 16.00
N SER A 152 -1.83 -15.39 16.22
CA SER A 152 -1.41 -16.51 15.38
C SER A 152 -2.25 -17.75 15.65
N LEU A 153 -2.84 -18.34 14.61
CA LEU A 153 -3.51 -19.64 14.71
C LEU A 153 -2.51 -20.76 15.01
N PRO A 154 -1.37 -20.90 14.30
CA PRO A 154 -0.30 -21.81 14.67
C PRO A 154 0.35 -21.45 16.00
N ASP A 155 0.82 -22.49 16.69
CA ASP A 155 1.75 -22.40 17.80
C ASP A 155 2.81 -23.51 17.64
N TRP A 156 3.89 -23.17 16.96
CA TRP A 156 4.94 -24.13 16.63
C TRP A 156 5.69 -24.66 17.85
N SER A 157 5.54 -24.03 18.99
CA SER A 157 6.11 -24.51 20.26
C SER A 157 5.17 -25.41 21.04
N HIS A 158 3.85 -25.34 20.77
CA HIS A 158 2.87 -26.07 21.57
C HIS A 158 2.91 -27.58 21.31
N PRO A 159 2.97 -28.43 22.35
CA PRO A 159 3.10 -29.87 22.17
C PRO A 159 1.91 -30.54 21.49
N TYR A 160 0.73 -29.90 21.50
CA TYR A 160 -0.45 -30.41 20.80
C TYR A 160 -0.55 -29.95 19.36
N TYR A 161 0.27 -28.98 18.92
CA TYR A 161 0.31 -28.58 17.52
C TYR A 161 1.11 -29.60 16.68
N ASP A 162 0.66 -29.89 15.47
CA ASP A 162 1.24 -30.97 14.66
C ASP A 162 2.57 -30.59 14.01
N ILE A 163 2.75 -29.33 13.58
CA ILE A 163 3.95 -28.82 12.92
C ILE A 163 4.88 -28.18 13.95
N MET A 164 6.19 -28.46 13.87
CA MET A 164 7.20 -27.84 14.72
C MET A 164 8.12 -26.91 13.93
N THR A 165 8.63 -27.37 12.81
CA THR A 165 9.48 -26.59 11.90
C THR A 165 9.07 -26.89 10.46
N ARG A 166 9.63 -26.16 9.51
CA ARG A 166 9.39 -26.40 8.07
C ARG A 166 9.63 -27.86 7.64
N THR A 167 10.49 -28.56 8.33
CA THR A 167 10.89 -29.93 7.98
C THR A 167 10.46 -30.98 9.00
N GLU A 168 9.85 -30.58 10.12
CA GLU A 168 9.49 -31.47 11.21
C GLU A 168 8.03 -31.35 11.61
N LYS A 169 7.33 -32.49 11.51
CA LYS A 169 5.98 -32.68 12.06
C LYS A 169 6.01 -33.57 13.28
N ARG A 170 5.28 -33.22 14.32
CA ARG A 170 5.15 -34.04 15.52
C ARG A 170 4.26 -35.25 15.32
N TYR A 171 3.22 -35.11 14.48
CA TYR A 171 2.27 -36.17 14.18
C TYR A 171 1.42 -35.80 12.95
N ASP A 172 0.64 -36.74 12.45
CA ASP A 172 -0.41 -36.49 11.45
C ASP A 172 -1.76 -36.33 12.18
N ILE A 173 -2.46 -35.23 11.94
CA ILE A 173 -3.73 -34.89 12.61
C ILE A 173 -4.81 -35.96 12.38
N LYS A 174 -4.77 -36.69 11.26
CA LYS A 174 -5.71 -37.79 10.99
C LYS A 174 -5.42 -39.04 11.81
N SER A 175 -4.16 -39.22 12.24
CA SER A 175 -3.74 -40.36 13.05
C SER A 175 -3.87 -40.10 14.56
N ASP A 176 -3.91 -38.82 14.99
CA ASP A 176 -4.05 -38.39 16.39
C ASP A 176 -5.03 -37.24 16.50
N THR A 177 -6.30 -37.53 16.24
CA THR A 177 -7.37 -36.54 16.26
C THR A 177 -7.64 -35.98 17.65
N GLU A 178 -7.39 -36.76 18.71
CA GLU A 178 -7.56 -36.31 20.11
C GLU A 178 -6.56 -35.21 20.43
N ARG A 179 -5.29 -35.40 20.05
CA ARG A 179 -4.25 -34.41 20.26
C ARG A 179 -4.52 -33.12 19.51
N TRP A 180 -5.03 -33.23 18.28
CA TRP A 180 -5.46 -32.06 17.49
C TRP A 180 -6.65 -31.35 18.16
N GLN A 181 -7.64 -32.08 18.65
CA GLN A 181 -8.78 -31.49 19.37
C GLN A 181 -8.36 -30.78 20.66
N ASN A 182 -7.32 -31.26 21.35
CA ASN A 182 -6.73 -30.57 22.48
C ASN A 182 -6.09 -29.25 22.07
N TYR A 183 -5.45 -29.20 20.88
CA TYR A 183 -4.95 -27.95 20.33
C TYR A 183 -6.07 -26.96 19.99
N ILE A 184 -7.14 -27.43 19.34
CA ILE A 184 -8.33 -26.61 19.06
C ILE A 184 -8.92 -26.02 20.36
N THR A 185 -8.98 -26.82 21.41
CA THR A 185 -9.44 -26.37 22.73
C THR A 185 -8.52 -25.32 23.34
N TYR A 186 -7.21 -25.49 23.21
CA TYR A 186 -6.18 -24.55 23.65
C TYR A 186 -6.36 -23.19 23.01
N TYR A 187 -6.35 -23.10 21.65
CA TYR A 187 -6.42 -21.80 20.99
C TYR A 187 -7.78 -21.11 21.19
N LYS A 188 -8.89 -21.87 21.22
CA LYS A 188 -10.21 -21.32 21.55
C LYS A 188 -10.28 -20.78 22.98
N THR A 189 -9.61 -21.42 23.92
CA THR A 189 -9.50 -20.92 25.30
C THR A 189 -8.78 -19.57 25.32
N GLN A 190 -7.67 -19.44 24.60
CA GLN A 190 -6.94 -18.17 24.49
C GLN A 190 -7.77 -17.08 23.82
N LEU A 191 -8.50 -17.38 22.74
CA LEU A 191 -9.41 -16.41 22.11
C LEU A 191 -10.55 -15.96 23.03
N ASN A 192 -11.08 -16.88 23.84
CA ASN A 192 -12.09 -16.54 24.85
C ASN A 192 -11.52 -15.63 25.94
N GLU A 193 -10.28 -15.87 26.40
CA GLU A 193 -9.58 -14.98 27.34
C GLU A 193 -9.43 -13.58 26.73
N LEU A 194 -8.88 -13.48 25.52
CA LEU A 194 -8.68 -12.19 24.83
C LEU A 194 -10.00 -11.45 24.62
N SER A 195 -11.04 -12.16 24.19
CA SER A 195 -12.35 -11.57 23.90
C SER A 195 -13.06 -11.09 25.18
N SER A 196 -13.04 -11.91 26.25
CA SER A 196 -13.72 -11.57 27.51
C SER A 196 -13.01 -10.48 28.30
N GLN A 197 -11.66 -10.51 28.34
CA GLN A 197 -10.87 -9.55 29.13
C GLN A 197 -10.74 -8.20 28.43
N TYR A 198 -10.51 -8.21 27.12
CA TYR A 198 -10.12 -7.01 26.38
C TYR A 198 -11.21 -6.45 25.46
N GLN A 199 -12.22 -7.26 25.09
CA GLN A 199 -13.30 -6.84 24.19
C GLN A 199 -12.76 -6.04 23.00
N PRO A 200 -11.89 -6.65 22.16
CA PRO A 200 -11.27 -5.95 21.05
C PRO A 200 -12.30 -5.51 20.01
N ASP A 201 -12.01 -4.41 19.31
CA ASP A 201 -12.77 -3.97 18.14
C ASP A 201 -12.41 -4.79 16.90
N LEU A 202 -11.17 -5.31 16.84
CA LEU A 202 -10.60 -6.03 15.72
C LEU A 202 -9.75 -7.21 16.19
N LEU A 203 -9.92 -8.38 15.54
CA LEU A 203 -8.99 -9.50 15.64
C LEU A 203 -8.27 -9.68 14.30
N TRP A 204 -6.95 -9.69 14.38
CA TRP A 204 -6.05 -9.88 13.25
C TRP A 204 -5.43 -11.27 13.33
N PHE A 205 -6.03 -12.23 12.60
CA PHE A 205 -5.52 -13.60 12.53
C PHE A 205 -4.34 -13.72 11.58
N ASP A 206 -3.54 -14.77 11.79
CA ASP A 206 -2.42 -15.12 10.93
C ASP A 206 -2.15 -16.63 11.00
N GLY A 207 -1.55 -17.18 9.93
CA GLY A 207 -1.15 -18.59 9.89
C GLY A 207 -2.25 -19.56 9.48
N ASP A 208 -3.35 -19.09 8.91
CA ASP A 208 -4.47 -19.96 8.51
C ASP A 208 -4.14 -20.92 7.36
N TRP A 209 -3.06 -20.66 6.61
CA TRP A 209 -2.64 -21.48 5.46
C TRP A 209 -2.14 -22.88 5.80
N GLU A 210 -1.80 -23.17 7.07
CA GLU A 210 -1.29 -24.49 7.46
C GLU A 210 -2.36 -25.57 7.52
N HIS A 211 -3.62 -25.19 7.75
CA HIS A 211 -4.75 -26.11 7.83
C HIS A 211 -6.02 -25.54 7.17
N SER A 212 -6.92 -26.44 6.80
CA SER A 212 -8.19 -26.06 6.19
C SER A 212 -9.13 -25.35 7.18
N SER A 213 -10.13 -24.64 6.64
CA SER A 213 -11.20 -24.01 7.42
C SER A 213 -11.93 -24.97 8.37
N ALA A 214 -12.11 -26.24 7.94
CA ALA A 214 -12.73 -27.27 8.75
C ALA A 214 -11.83 -27.71 9.90
N GLU A 215 -10.53 -27.88 9.66
CA GLU A 215 -9.54 -28.25 10.68
C GLU A 215 -9.35 -27.13 11.69
N TRP A 216 -9.34 -25.86 11.26
CA TRP A 216 -9.30 -24.69 12.14
C TRP A 216 -10.64 -24.40 12.84
N HIS A 217 -11.75 -25.07 12.49
CA HIS A 217 -13.08 -24.69 12.97
C HIS A 217 -13.40 -23.20 12.76
N ALA A 218 -12.97 -22.64 11.61
CA ALA A 218 -12.99 -21.19 11.38
C ALA A 218 -14.40 -20.56 11.50
N PRO A 219 -15.49 -21.13 10.91
CA PRO A 219 -16.84 -20.58 11.08
C PRO A 219 -17.30 -20.56 12.55
N GLU A 220 -17.06 -21.65 13.30
CA GLU A 220 -17.42 -21.75 14.71
C GLU A 220 -16.63 -20.75 15.57
N THR A 221 -15.36 -20.57 15.25
CA THR A 221 -14.51 -19.57 15.92
C THR A 221 -15.07 -18.17 15.71
N LEU A 222 -15.42 -17.79 14.47
CA LEU A 222 -16.04 -16.49 14.17
C LEU A 222 -17.36 -16.29 14.94
N GLU A 223 -18.24 -17.29 14.94
CA GLU A 223 -19.51 -17.22 15.65
C GLU A 223 -19.31 -17.10 17.18
N ASN A 224 -18.28 -17.75 17.72
CA ASN A 224 -17.94 -17.60 19.13
C ASN A 224 -17.44 -16.19 19.49
N LEU A 225 -16.61 -15.58 18.64
CA LEU A 225 -16.14 -14.20 18.81
C LEU A 225 -17.30 -13.21 18.82
N LYS A 226 -18.27 -13.37 17.93
CA LYS A 226 -19.48 -12.53 17.85
C LYS A 226 -20.33 -12.56 19.10
N LYS A 227 -20.27 -13.64 19.91
CA LYS A 227 -20.96 -13.70 21.22
C LYS A 227 -20.39 -12.70 22.23
N PHE A 228 -19.09 -12.44 22.16
CA PHE A 228 -18.43 -11.44 23.03
C PHE A 228 -18.59 -10.02 22.51
N ASN A 229 -18.45 -9.84 21.21
CA ASN A 229 -18.63 -8.55 20.54
C ASN A 229 -19.31 -8.75 19.17
N PRO A 230 -20.61 -8.50 19.02
CA PRO A 230 -21.30 -8.64 17.75
C PRO A 230 -20.77 -7.74 16.62
N ASN A 231 -20.06 -6.67 16.96
CA ASN A 231 -19.48 -5.72 16.02
C ASN A 231 -17.98 -5.94 15.79
N ILE A 232 -17.42 -7.03 16.28
CA ILE A 232 -16.01 -7.35 16.04
C ILE A 232 -15.75 -7.51 14.55
N ILE A 233 -14.66 -6.91 14.07
CA ILE A 233 -14.18 -7.15 12.72
C ILE A 233 -12.97 -8.09 12.74
N VAL A 234 -12.85 -8.88 11.69
CA VAL A 234 -11.81 -9.91 11.55
C VAL A 234 -11.20 -9.79 10.15
N ASN A 235 -9.89 -9.93 10.05
CA ASN A 235 -9.22 -9.96 8.75
C ASN A 235 -9.48 -11.27 7.98
N SER A 236 -9.13 -11.30 6.69
CA SER A 236 -9.34 -12.47 5.81
C SER A 236 -8.52 -13.70 6.21
N ARG A 237 -7.51 -13.55 7.06
CA ARG A 237 -6.61 -14.65 7.49
C ARG A 237 -7.24 -15.59 8.55
N LEU A 238 -8.50 -15.91 8.33
CA LEU A 238 -9.25 -16.99 8.97
C LEU A 238 -9.93 -17.81 7.86
N ASN A 239 -9.13 -18.35 6.93
CA ASN A 239 -9.57 -19.07 5.73
C ASN A 239 -10.66 -18.32 4.96
N ASN A 240 -10.52 -17.03 4.76
CA ASN A 240 -11.45 -16.12 4.08
C ASN A 240 -12.83 -15.94 4.73
N HIS A 241 -12.98 -16.25 6.01
CA HIS A 241 -14.21 -15.97 6.79
C HIS A 241 -14.22 -14.55 7.38
N GLY A 242 -13.19 -13.73 7.14
CA GLY A 242 -13.08 -12.38 7.67
C GLY A 242 -13.81 -11.31 6.88
N ASP A 243 -13.74 -10.08 7.35
CA ASP A 243 -14.47 -8.91 6.87
C ASP A 243 -13.67 -8.07 5.85
N TYR A 244 -12.34 -8.15 5.85
CA TYR A 244 -11.48 -7.31 5.02
C TYR A 244 -10.18 -8.03 4.61
N GLU A 245 -9.64 -7.64 3.46
CA GLU A 245 -8.40 -8.19 2.91
C GLU A 245 -7.17 -7.51 3.49
N THR A 246 -6.05 -8.26 3.60
CA THR A 246 -4.78 -7.77 4.14
C THR A 246 -3.63 -7.97 3.16
N PRO A 247 -3.53 -7.16 2.07
CA PRO A 247 -2.30 -7.10 1.30
C PRO A 247 -1.12 -6.74 2.21
N GLU A 248 0.03 -7.33 1.91
CA GLU A 248 1.21 -7.22 2.77
C GLU A 248 2.41 -6.68 2.01
N GLN A 249 3.14 -5.73 2.61
CA GLN A 249 4.40 -5.13 2.15
C GLN A 249 4.38 -4.44 0.78
N GLY A 250 3.62 -4.90 -0.18
CA GLY A 250 3.55 -4.32 -1.52
C GLY A 250 2.37 -3.36 -1.65
N ILE A 251 2.61 -2.11 -2.03
CA ILE A 251 1.53 -1.19 -2.41
C ILE A 251 0.85 -1.77 -3.66
N PRO A 252 -0.47 -2.02 -3.63
CA PRO A 252 -1.17 -2.57 -4.79
C PRO A 252 -0.99 -1.72 -6.04
N VAL A 253 -0.65 -2.35 -7.17
CA VAL A 253 -0.65 -1.70 -8.49
C VAL A 253 -2.08 -1.59 -9.03
N ILE A 254 -2.89 -2.62 -8.76
CA ILE A 254 -4.32 -2.63 -9.05
C ILE A 254 -5.05 -2.59 -7.72
N SER A 255 -6.01 -1.68 -7.59
CA SER A 255 -6.83 -1.56 -6.39
C SER A 255 -7.48 -2.91 -6.05
N PRO A 256 -7.43 -3.37 -4.78
CA PRO A 256 -8.15 -4.55 -4.35
C PRO A 256 -9.64 -4.51 -4.74
N GLU A 257 -10.24 -5.67 -4.97
CA GLU A 257 -11.66 -5.77 -5.34
C GLU A 257 -12.58 -5.59 -4.14
N ASN A 258 -12.13 -6.07 -2.97
CA ASN A 258 -12.88 -5.87 -1.74
C ASN A 258 -12.89 -4.38 -1.39
N GLU A 259 -14.07 -3.87 -1.03
CA GLU A 259 -14.23 -2.49 -0.58
C GLU A 259 -13.43 -2.22 0.71
N PHE A 260 -13.30 -3.24 1.57
CA PHE A 260 -12.57 -3.14 2.84
C PHE A 260 -11.25 -3.89 2.75
N TRP A 261 -10.16 -3.17 2.90
CA TRP A 261 -8.82 -3.74 2.88
C TRP A 261 -7.82 -2.87 3.65
N GLU A 262 -6.75 -3.49 4.09
CA GLU A 262 -5.72 -2.89 4.92
C GLU A 262 -4.35 -3.34 4.43
N LEU A 263 -3.49 -2.42 4.04
CA LEU A 263 -2.09 -2.71 3.76
C LEU A 263 -1.32 -2.79 5.08
N CYS A 264 -0.83 -3.96 5.47
CA CYS A 264 0.15 -4.07 6.54
C CYS A 264 1.57 -3.85 5.97
N TYR A 265 2.33 -2.95 6.61
CA TYR A 265 3.52 -2.36 6.02
C TYR A 265 4.57 -2.01 7.06
N THR A 266 5.81 -2.45 6.87
CA THR A 266 6.93 -2.16 7.78
C THR A 266 7.62 -0.84 7.45
N MET A 267 8.27 -0.23 8.44
CA MET A 267 9.10 0.96 8.24
C MET A 267 10.46 0.64 7.63
N ASN A 268 10.98 -0.55 7.88
CA ASN A 268 12.19 -1.15 7.31
C ASN A 268 11.84 -2.46 6.58
N ASP A 269 12.72 -3.45 6.54
CA ASP A 269 12.46 -4.74 5.88
C ASP A 269 11.98 -5.83 6.87
N SER A 270 11.89 -5.52 8.17
CA SER A 270 11.56 -6.45 9.26
C SER A 270 10.28 -6.05 9.99
N TRP A 271 9.52 -7.04 10.49
CA TRP A 271 8.38 -6.82 11.38
C TRP A 271 8.83 -6.55 12.81
N GLY A 272 9.49 -7.51 13.45
CA GLY A 272 10.06 -7.33 14.79
C GLY A 272 11.38 -6.56 14.75
N PHE A 273 11.82 -6.11 15.92
CA PHE A 273 13.10 -5.43 16.06
C PHE A 273 14.28 -6.28 15.61
N GLN A 274 15.05 -5.75 14.64
CA GLN A 274 16.32 -6.31 14.19
C GLN A 274 17.39 -5.20 14.13
N PRO A 275 18.45 -5.26 14.94
CA PRO A 275 19.41 -4.15 15.06
C PRO A 275 20.25 -3.90 13.81
N PHE A 276 20.36 -4.89 12.92
CA PHE A 276 21.11 -4.78 11.66
C PHE A 276 20.26 -4.33 10.47
N ASP A 277 18.94 -4.28 10.63
CA ASP A 277 18.05 -3.76 9.61
C ASP A 277 17.93 -2.24 9.74
N THR A 278 18.80 -1.55 9.02
CA THR A 278 18.85 -0.08 8.94
C THR A 278 18.24 0.47 7.66
N HIS A 279 17.60 -0.39 6.85
CA HIS A 279 17.00 -0.01 5.57
C HIS A 279 15.62 0.63 5.75
N TYR A 280 15.59 1.74 6.50
CA TYR A 280 14.36 2.46 6.78
C TYR A 280 13.86 3.26 5.58
N LYS A 281 12.56 3.21 5.36
CA LYS A 281 11.84 4.13 4.48
C LYS A 281 11.85 5.54 5.07
N THR A 282 12.00 6.54 4.23
CA THR A 282 11.96 7.93 4.71
C THR A 282 10.54 8.33 5.15
N PRO A 283 10.38 9.31 6.04
CA PRO A 283 9.06 9.84 6.41
C PRO A 283 8.21 10.25 5.19
N ASN A 284 8.84 10.84 4.17
CA ASN A 284 8.20 11.19 2.91
C ASN A 284 7.61 9.97 2.19
N MET A 285 8.36 8.86 2.13
CA MET A 285 7.88 7.60 1.52
C MET A 285 6.66 7.06 2.27
N ILE A 286 6.65 7.13 3.60
CA ILE A 286 5.52 6.67 4.44
C ILE A 286 4.26 7.54 4.21
N VAL A 287 4.40 8.86 4.17
CA VAL A 287 3.27 9.77 3.85
C VAL A 287 2.72 9.47 2.45
N ARG A 288 3.57 9.24 1.46
CA ARG A 288 3.16 8.87 0.09
C ARG A 288 2.48 7.49 0.04
N THR A 289 2.96 6.53 0.83
CA THR A 289 2.30 5.22 0.97
C THR A 289 0.90 5.39 1.55
N LEU A 290 0.73 6.23 2.59
CA LEU A 290 -0.58 6.52 3.15
C LEU A 290 -1.51 7.14 2.09
N THR A 291 -1.03 8.10 1.29
CA THR A 291 -1.85 8.70 0.21
C THR A 291 -2.16 7.72 -0.93
N ASP A 292 -1.25 6.80 -1.27
CA ASP A 292 -1.53 5.70 -2.20
C ASP A 292 -2.72 4.86 -1.71
N VAL A 293 -2.64 4.40 -0.47
CA VAL A 293 -3.65 3.53 0.16
C VAL A 293 -5.01 4.24 0.27
N ILE A 294 -5.04 5.48 0.75
CA ILE A 294 -6.26 6.29 0.85
C ILE A 294 -6.90 6.50 -0.51
N SER A 295 -6.09 6.81 -1.54
CA SER A 295 -6.60 7.06 -2.89
C SER A 295 -7.30 5.83 -3.50
N MET A 296 -6.92 4.64 -3.07
CA MET A 296 -7.52 3.37 -3.45
C MET A 296 -8.65 2.92 -2.51
N GLY A 297 -8.92 3.67 -1.42
CA GLY A 297 -10.01 3.41 -0.48
C GLY A 297 -9.64 2.56 0.74
N GLY A 298 -8.39 2.11 0.85
CA GLY A 298 -7.91 1.23 1.94
C GLY A 298 -7.45 1.94 3.19
N ASN A 299 -6.98 1.14 4.15
CA ASN A 299 -6.29 1.56 5.38
C ASN A 299 -4.82 1.17 5.33
N LEU A 300 -3.97 1.98 5.94
CA LEU A 300 -2.57 1.62 6.21
C LEU A 300 -2.43 1.17 7.66
N LEU A 301 -1.90 -0.03 7.87
CA LEU A 301 -1.46 -0.55 9.17
C LEU A 301 0.07 -0.53 9.17
N LEU A 302 0.65 0.53 9.74
CA LEU A 302 2.09 0.77 9.74
C LEU A 302 2.74 0.15 10.97
N ASP A 303 3.75 -0.68 10.75
CA ASP A 303 4.37 -1.49 11.79
C ASP A 303 5.51 -0.79 12.54
N ILE A 304 5.59 -1.08 13.83
CA ILE A 304 6.74 -0.81 14.70
C ILE A 304 7.20 -2.10 15.39
N GLY A 305 8.52 -2.23 15.55
CA GLY A 305 9.15 -3.34 16.26
C GLY A 305 9.88 -2.86 17.52
N PRO A 306 9.25 -2.87 18.71
CA PRO A 306 9.92 -2.49 19.96
C PRO A 306 11.04 -3.48 20.34
N LYS A 307 12.05 -2.98 21.03
CA LYS A 307 13.13 -3.78 21.63
C LYS A 307 12.62 -4.61 22.81
N SER A 308 13.39 -5.60 23.24
CA SER A 308 13.03 -6.51 24.31
C SER A 308 12.81 -5.84 25.67
N ASP A 309 13.37 -4.65 25.86
CA ASP A 309 13.14 -3.82 27.05
C ASP A 309 11.87 -2.94 26.96
N GLY A 310 11.22 -2.90 25.78
CA GLY A 310 10.03 -2.09 25.52
C GLY A 310 10.31 -0.69 24.98
N SER A 311 11.57 -0.32 24.75
CA SER A 311 11.88 0.93 24.06
C SER A 311 11.61 0.80 22.55
N ILE A 312 11.08 1.87 21.92
CA ILE A 312 10.88 1.93 20.46
C ILE A 312 12.15 2.49 19.82
N PRO A 313 12.63 1.92 18.70
CA PRO A 313 13.77 2.48 17.95
C PRO A 313 13.56 3.95 17.56
N GLU A 314 14.62 4.78 17.67
CA GLU A 314 14.51 6.22 17.43
C GLU A 314 14.09 6.54 16.00
N GLU A 315 14.55 5.75 15.01
CA GLU A 315 14.17 5.89 13.61
C GLU A 315 12.65 5.75 13.42
N GLN A 316 12.03 4.79 14.13
CA GLN A 316 10.58 4.57 14.09
C GLN A 316 9.83 5.71 14.79
N ILE A 317 10.36 6.22 15.90
CA ILE A 317 9.80 7.38 16.61
C ILE A 317 9.82 8.61 15.69
N GLU A 318 10.93 8.86 14.99
CA GLU A 318 11.05 9.98 14.06
C GLU A 318 10.05 9.88 12.91
N ILE A 319 9.91 8.70 12.31
CA ILE A 319 8.94 8.46 11.25
C ILE A 319 7.51 8.75 11.74
N LEU A 320 7.13 8.25 12.93
CA LEU A 320 5.80 8.50 13.50
C LEU A 320 5.56 9.97 13.82
N LYS A 321 6.54 10.68 14.35
CA LYS A 321 6.44 12.14 14.60
C LYS A 321 6.24 12.93 13.30
N ASN A 322 6.98 12.59 12.25
CA ASN A 322 6.81 13.23 10.93
C ASN A 322 5.45 12.90 10.30
N LEU A 323 5.01 11.64 10.41
CA LEU A 323 3.67 11.25 9.98
C LEU A 323 2.60 12.07 10.73
N GLY A 324 2.75 12.24 12.05
CA GLY A 324 1.87 13.06 12.89
C GLY A 324 1.84 14.54 12.49
N ARG A 325 2.97 15.10 12.09
CA ARG A 325 3.04 16.45 11.52
C ARG A 325 2.12 16.57 10.30
N TRP A 326 2.20 15.61 9.37
CA TRP A 326 1.43 15.65 8.14
C TRP A 326 -0.05 15.34 8.38
N THR A 327 -0.36 14.30 9.15
CA THR A 327 -1.75 13.88 9.43
C THR A 327 -2.53 14.92 10.22
N SER A 328 -1.88 15.61 11.18
CA SER A 328 -2.53 16.68 11.96
C SER A 328 -2.97 17.87 11.11
N LYS A 329 -2.19 18.19 10.07
CA LYS A 329 -2.47 19.26 9.11
C LYS A 329 -3.58 18.90 8.12
N HIS A 330 -3.67 17.62 7.72
CA HIS A 330 -4.51 17.19 6.60
C HIS A 330 -5.69 16.27 7.00
N LYS A 331 -6.17 16.37 8.24
CA LYS A 331 -7.21 15.48 8.82
C LYS A 331 -8.42 15.27 7.91
N GLU A 332 -8.93 16.35 7.29
CA GLU A 332 -10.11 16.31 6.43
C GLU A 332 -9.92 15.48 5.15
N ALA A 333 -8.67 15.42 4.67
CA ALA A 333 -8.31 14.67 3.47
C ALA A 333 -7.93 13.21 3.76
N ILE A 334 -7.83 12.82 5.03
CA ILE A 334 -7.43 11.49 5.46
C ILE A 334 -8.65 10.71 5.94
N TYR A 335 -9.21 11.16 7.07
CA TYR A 335 -10.26 10.41 7.76
C TYR A 335 -11.61 10.61 7.07
N GLU A 336 -12.47 9.59 7.19
CA GLU A 336 -13.81 9.62 6.58
C GLU A 336 -13.79 9.88 5.06
N THR A 337 -12.71 9.45 4.39
CA THR A 337 -12.60 9.54 2.93
C THR A 337 -12.95 8.22 2.26
N ARG A 338 -13.23 8.29 0.99
CA ARG A 338 -13.52 7.16 0.09
C ARG A 338 -12.56 7.20 -1.08
N LYS A 339 -12.51 6.12 -1.86
CA LYS A 339 -11.70 6.01 -3.07
C LYS A 339 -11.85 7.25 -3.95
N GLY A 340 -10.72 7.71 -4.50
CA GLY A 340 -10.66 8.89 -5.35
C GLY A 340 -11.13 8.67 -6.78
N LEU A 341 -10.83 9.64 -7.64
CA LEU A 341 -11.12 9.58 -9.07
C LEU A 341 -10.31 8.47 -9.74
N PRO A 342 -10.85 7.84 -10.80
CA PRO A 342 -10.05 6.98 -11.69
C PRO A 342 -8.88 7.76 -12.29
N PHE A 343 -7.80 7.05 -12.60
CA PHE A 343 -6.59 7.65 -13.15
C PHE A 343 -6.83 8.36 -14.49
N GLU A 344 -7.79 7.89 -15.27
CA GLU A 344 -8.20 8.50 -16.53
C GLU A 344 -8.78 9.90 -16.30
N ASN A 345 -9.49 10.10 -15.18
CA ASN A 345 -10.06 11.41 -14.81
C ASN A 345 -9.03 12.32 -14.14
N TYR A 346 -8.08 11.77 -13.38
CA TYR A 346 -7.02 12.52 -12.73
C TYR A 346 -5.71 11.74 -12.71
N LYS A 347 -4.68 12.25 -13.41
CA LYS A 347 -3.35 11.64 -13.43
C LYS A 347 -2.57 12.00 -12.17
N GLY A 348 -2.97 11.39 -11.08
CA GLY A 348 -2.47 11.61 -9.73
C GLY A 348 -3.28 10.83 -8.72
N LYS A 349 -3.03 11.08 -7.44
CA LYS A 349 -3.74 10.46 -6.32
C LYS A 349 -4.83 11.39 -5.81
N SER A 350 -5.98 10.85 -5.50
CA SER A 350 -7.10 11.63 -4.95
C SER A 350 -7.96 10.82 -4.01
N SER A 351 -8.76 11.49 -3.19
CA SER A 351 -9.83 10.88 -2.40
C SER A 351 -11.08 11.76 -2.42
N ILE A 352 -12.22 11.16 -2.08
CA ILE A 352 -13.51 11.86 -2.01
C ILE A 352 -13.99 11.77 -0.56
N SER A 353 -14.54 12.87 -0.01
CA SER A 353 -15.14 12.86 1.33
C SER A 353 -16.33 11.89 1.41
N LYS A 354 -16.66 11.41 2.60
CA LYS A 354 -17.75 10.46 2.86
C LYS A 354 -19.11 10.95 2.34
N ASP A 355 -19.37 12.25 2.42
CA ASP A 355 -20.58 12.88 1.89
C ASP A 355 -20.55 13.07 0.36
N GLY A 356 -19.39 12.83 -0.27
CA GLY A 356 -19.17 12.95 -1.71
C GLY A 356 -19.05 14.39 -2.22
N LYS A 357 -18.93 15.40 -1.34
CA LYS A 357 -18.94 16.82 -1.73
C LYS A 357 -17.58 17.50 -1.74
N LYS A 358 -16.52 16.81 -1.32
CA LYS A 358 -15.14 17.29 -1.40
C LYS A 358 -14.27 16.31 -2.16
N LEU A 359 -13.42 16.85 -3.02
CA LEU A 359 -12.36 16.11 -3.72
C LEU A 359 -11.03 16.60 -3.19
N PHE A 360 -10.19 15.67 -2.75
CA PHE A 360 -8.83 15.95 -2.30
C PHE A 360 -7.83 15.41 -3.32
N LEU A 361 -6.93 16.26 -3.80
CA LEU A 361 -5.84 15.88 -4.69
C LEU A 361 -4.54 15.88 -3.90
N TYR A 362 -3.75 14.82 -4.02
CA TYR A 362 -2.46 14.67 -3.36
C TYR A 362 -1.33 14.94 -4.35
N LEU A 363 -0.65 16.07 -4.18
CA LEU A 363 0.45 16.49 -5.04
C LEU A 363 1.78 16.08 -4.41
N GLU A 364 2.52 15.22 -5.08
CA GLU A 364 3.86 14.73 -4.69
C GLU A 364 4.98 15.60 -5.28
N GLU A 365 4.61 16.61 -6.04
CA GLU A 365 5.53 17.59 -6.64
C GLU A 365 4.98 19.01 -6.53
N ALA A 366 5.88 19.98 -6.43
CA ALA A 366 5.54 21.38 -6.59
C ALA A 366 5.43 21.70 -8.08
N LYS A 367 4.23 22.09 -8.54
CA LYS A 367 3.92 22.36 -9.94
C LYS A 367 2.99 23.56 -10.11
N ASP A 368 2.97 24.13 -11.33
CA ASP A 368 2.22 25.36 -11.61
C ASP A 368 0.74 25.11 -11.88
N PHE A 369 0.39 23.89 -12.35
CA PHE A 369 -0.97 23.54 -12.69
C PHE A 369 -1.23 22.02 -12.57
N THR A 370 -2.50 21.63 -12.57
CA THR A 370 -2.95 20.25 -12.76
C THR A 370 -4.31 20.22 -13.45
N LYS A 371 -4.68 19.07 -14.02
CA LYS A 371 -5.92 18.89 -14.77
C LYS A 371 -6.75 17.74 -14.23
N ILE A 372 -8.07 17.94 -14.25
CA ILE A 372 -9.06 16.89 -13.98
C ILE A 372 -9.96 16.80 -15.22
N TYR A 373 -10.26 15.59 -15.64
CA TYR A 373 -11.01 15.33 -16.86
C TYR A 373 -12.43 14.83 -16.58
N SER A 374 -13.37 15.29 -17.41
CA SER A 374 -14.75 14.77 -17.51
C SER A 374 -15.49 14.74 -16.17
N LEU A 375 -15.35 15.80 -15.35
CA LEU A 375 -16.21 16.05 -14.20
C LEU A 375 -17.52 16.70 -14.68
N SER A 376 -18.65 16.09 -14.28
CA SER A 376 -19.97 16.65 -14.54
C SER A 376 -20.38 17.68 -13.49
N SER A 377 -19.85 17.54 -12.27
CA SER A 377 -20.05 18.51 -11.18
C SER A 377 -18.97 19.60 -11.25
N LEU A 378 -19.39 20.86 -11.05
CA LEU A 378 -18.45 21.98 -11.02
C LEU A 378 -18.09 22.35 -9.59
N PRO A 379 -16.78 22.56 -9.29
CA PRO A 379 -16.37 23.01 -7.97
C PRO A 379 -16.83 24.47 -7.73
N ILE A 380 -17.18 24.76 -6.49
CA ILE A 380 -17.52 26.11 -6.02
C ILE A 380 -16.30 26.81 -5.41
N SER A 381 -15.34 26.06 -4.94
CA SER A 381 -14.08 26.57 -4.39
C SER A 381 -12.94 25.59 -4.53
N ALA A 382 -11.72 26.11 -4.51
CA ALA A 382 -10.48 25.33 -4.46
C ALA A 382 -9.46 26.02 -3.52
N LYS A 383 -8.80 25.25 -2.66
CA LYS A 383 -7.79 25.75 -1.72
C LYS A 383 -6.68 24.72 -1.47
N ILE A 384 -5.54 25.16 -0.96
CA ILE A 384 -4.51 24.31 -0.38
C ILE A 384 -4.80 24.11 1.11
N ILE A 385 -4.86 22.89 1.59
CA ILE A 385 -5.02 22.63 3.02
C ILE A 385 -3.75 23.05 3.78
N GLY A 386 -3.93 23.89 4.78
CA GLY A 386 -2.83 24.39 5.62
C GLY A 386 -1.94 25.48 4.98
N ASP A 387 -2.39 26.07 3.85
CA ASP A 387 -1.80 27.29 3.28
C ASP A 387 -2.91 28.33 3.05
N ASN A 388 -2.83 29.44 3.77
CA ASN A 388 -3.79 30.54 3.65
C ASN A 388 -3.30 31.64 2.69
N THR A 389 -2.11 31.53 2.13
CA THR A 389 -1.50 32.56 1.26
C THR A 389 -1.54 32.19 -0.21
N GLY A 390 -1.48 30.91 -0.52
CA GLY A 390 -1.54 30.38 -1.88
C GLY A 390 -2.92 30.51 -2.50
N LYS A 391 -2.96 30.75 -3.81
CA LYS A 391 -4.20 30.82 -4.58
C LYS A 391 -4.30 29.63 -5.54
N VAL A 392 -5.45 28.98 -5.52
CA VAL A 392 -5.84 27.95 -6.49
C VAL A 392 -6.94 28.54 -7.36
N ASN A 393 -6.57 28.88 -8.59
CA ASN A 393 -7.53 29.32 -9.59
C ASN A 393 -7.96 28.14 -10.45
N PHE A 394 -9.23 28.03 -10.77
CA PHE A 394 -9.71 26.97 -11.64
C PHE A 394 -10.58 27.50 -12.77
N LYS A 395 -10.51 26.83 -13.92
CA LYS A 395 -11.34 27.10 -15.10
C LYS A 395 -11.87 25.79 -15.66
N ASN A 396 -13.13 25.80 -16.05
CA ASN A 396 -13.77 24.66 -16.70
C ASN A 396 -13.80 24.90 -18.22
N ASP A 397 -13.66 23.84 -18.99
CA ASP A 397 -13.96 23.85 -20.42
C ASP A 397 -15.37 23.25 -20.69
N SER A 398 -15.80 23.29 -21.96
CA SER A 398 -17.09 22.74 -22.40
C SER A 398 -17.19 21.21 -22.30
N ASN A 399 -16.08 20.52 -22.10
CA ASN A 399 -16.01 19.06 -21.96
C ASN A 399 -16.06 18.60 -20.49
N GLY A 400 -16.19 19.54 -19.52
CA GLY A 400 -16.14 19.24 -18.10
C GLY A 400 -14.72 18.98 -17.57
N ASN A 401 -13.69 19.41 -18.30
CA ASN A 401 -12.32 19.36 -17.81
C ASN A 401 -12.04 20.60 -16.95
N ILE A 402 -11.36 20.41 -15.85
CA ILE A 402 -11.00 21.47 -14.91
C ILE A 402 -9.49 21.66 -14.94
N ASN A 403 -9.06 22.88 -15.27
CA ASN A 403 -7.66 23.29 -15.16
C ASN A 403 -7.47 24.06 -13.86
N LEU A 404 -6.63 23.53 -12.97
CA LEU A 404 -6.24 24.17 -11.72
C LEU A 404 -4.88 24.83 -11.91
N ASN A 405 -4.75 26.10 -11.55
CA ASN A 405 -3.49 26.84 -11.60
C ASN A 405 -3.11 27.31 -10.19
N PHE A 406 -1.86 27.10 -9.84
CA PHE A 406 -1.30 27.42 -8.53
C PHE A 406 -0.45 28.70 -8.62
N SER A 407 -0.69 29.64 -7.72
CA SER A 407 0.10 30.86 -7.62
C SER A 407 0.40 31.19 -6.15
N ASN A 408 1.68 31.47 -5.88
CA ASN A 408 2.19 31.75 -4.55
C ASN A 408 1.88 30.64 -3.51
N VAL A 409 1.78 29.40 -3.96
CA VAL A 409 1.49 28.24 -3.10
C VAL A 409 2.76 27.80 -2.37
N LYS A 410 2.65 27.63 -1.06
CA LYS A 410 3.66 26.97 -0.24
C LYS A 410 3.37 25.46 -0.23
N PHE A 411 4.06 24.73 -1.09
CA PHE A 411 3.95 23.28 -1.14
C PHE A 411 4.49 22.63 0.14
N ASP A 412 3.82 21.56 0.59
CA ASP A 412 4.30 20.77 1.74
C ASP A 412 5.57 20.00 1.34
N GLN A 413 6.44 19.76 2.30
CA GLN A 413 7.69 19.03 2.07
C GLN A 413 7.48 17.57 1.69
N ASP A 414 6.32 17.00 2.02
CA ASP A 414 5.96 15.61 1.70
C ASP A 414 4.89 15.55 0.59
N VAL A 415 3.64 15.79 0.94
CA VAL A 415 2.51 15.79 0.00
C VAL A 415 1.63 17.00 0.27
N THR A 416 1.43 17.82 -0.75
CA THR A 416 0.50 18.96 -0.68
C THR A 416 -0.90 18.49 -1.02
N VAL A 417 -1.88 18.94 -0.26
CA VAL A 417 -3.29 18.58 -0.48
C VAL A 417 -4.09 19.76 -1.00
N VAL A 418 -4.72 19.58 -2.16
CA VAL A 418 -5.69 20.52 -2.74
C VAL A 418 -7.10 20.02 -2.45
N GLU A 419 -7.92 20.85 -1.81
CA GLU A 419 -9.35 20.61 -1.62
C GLU A 419 -10.16 21.34 -2.68
N LEU A 420 -11.04 20.61 -3.36
CA LEU A 420 -12.12 21.19 -4.17
C LEU A 420 -13.46 20.90 -3.49
N SER A 421 -14.30 21.91 -3.32
CA SER A 421 -15.63 21.76 -2.71
C SER A 421 -16.73 21.89 -3.76
N PHE A 422 -17.82 21.14 -3.56
CA PHE A 422 -18.97 21.07 -4.47
C PHE A 422 -20.28 21.21 -3.71
N ASN A 423 -21.30 21.78 -4.37
CA ASN A 423 -22.66 21.89 -3.79
C ASN A 423 -23.36 20.52 -3.71
N GLU A 424 -23.09 19.64 -4.66
CA GLU A 424 -23.68 18.31 -4.77
C GLU A 424 -22.59 17.22 -4.77
N LYS A 425 -23.00 15.95 -4.70
CA LYS A 425 -22.08 14.82 -4.84
C LYS A 425 -21.35 14.86 -6.17
N ILE A 426 -20.05 14.60 -6.13
CA ILE A 426 -19.18 14.61 -7.28
C ILE A 426 -19.62 13.54 -8.27
N LYS A 427 -19.79 13.95 -9.52
CA LYS A 427 -20.12 13.08 -10.65
C LYS A 427 -19.04 13.21 -11.72
N PHE A 428 -18.61 12.10 -12.25
CA PHE A 428 -17.60 12.03 -13.33
C PHE A 428 -17.98 10.97 -14.35
N SER A 429 -17.50 11.15 -15.58
CA SER A 429 -17.69 10.18 -16.67
C SER A 429 -16.45 9.32 -16.84
N SER A 430 -16.63 8.02 -17.08
CA SER A 430 -15.57 7.12 -17.52
C SER A 430 -15.16 7.36 -18.98
N VAL A 431 -16.03 8.01 -19.76
CA VAL A 431 -15.70 8.42 -21.13
C VAL A 431 -14.97 9.75 -21.08
N ILE A 432 -13.66 9.70 -21.22
CA ILE A 432 -12.81 10.88 -21.17
C ILE A 432 -12.83 11.57 -22.53
N LYS A 433 -13.38 12.78 -22.56
CA LYS A 433 -13.35 13.63 -23.74
C LYS A 433 -12.05 14.43 -23.77
N LYS A 434 -11.04 13.86 -24.43
CA LYS A 434 -9.77 14.54 -24.70
C LYS A 434 -9.72 14.99 -26.16
N GLU A 435 -9.07 16.12 -26.38
CA GLU A 435 -8.80 16.58 -27.73
C GLU A 435 -7.69 15.70 -28.33
N ASP A 436 -7.93 15.21 -29.54
CA ASP A 436 -6.89 14.57 -30.37
C ASP A 436 -6.16 15.67 -31.14
N LEU A 437 -5.05 16.13 -30.56
CA LEU A 437 -4.32 17.27 -31.06
C LEU A 437 -3.12 16.84 -31.89
N ALA A 438 -3.08 17.27 -33.15
CA ALA A 438 -1.86 17.20 -33.95
C ALA A 438 -0.76 18.08 -33.33
N LEU A 439 0.52 17.71 -33.54
CA LEU A 439 1.66 18.42 -32.97
C LEU A 439 1.61 19.93 -33.27
N GLN A 440 1.26 20.32 -34.51
CA GLN A 440 1.15 21.72 -34.90
C GLN A 440 0.19 22.50 -33.98
N LYS A 441 -0.97 21.92 -33.68
CA LYS A 441 -1.96 22.56 -32.79
C LYS A 441 -1.45 22.68 -31.33
N ILE A 442 -0.70 21.70 -30.87
CA ILE A 442 -0.06 21.72 -29.52
C ILE A 442 0.97 22.84 -29.45
N LEU A 443 1.77 23.01 -30.53
CA LEU A 443 2.85 23.99 -30.56
C LEU A 443 2.38 25.45 -30.75
N GLU A 444 1.11 25.69 -31.08
CA GLU A 444 0.49 27.03 -31.06
C GLU A 444 0.37 27.62 -29.63
N ASP A 445 0.39 26.76 -28.61
CA ASP A 445 0.35 27.19 -27.20
C ASP A 445 1.71 27.80 -26.78
N GLN A 446 1.71 29.08 -26.44
CA GLN A 446 2.92 29.78 -26.05
C GLN A 446 3.41 29.45 -24.62
N ASN A 447 2.59 28.77 -23.82
CA ASN A 447 2.99 28.30 -22.50
C ASN A 447 3.77 26.98 -22.63
N THR A 448 5.08 27.05 -22.52
CA THR A 448 5.99 25.90 -22.72
C THR A 448 5.66 24.73 -21.80
N LYS A 449 5.34 24.97 -20.53
CA LYS A 449 4.98 23.90 -19.58
C LYS A 449 3.67 23.20 -19.97
N ASN A 450 2.67 23.95 -20.43
CA ASN A 450 1.42 23.37 -20.89
C ASN A 450 1.62 22.59 -22.21
N THR A 451 2.48 23.07 -23.10
CA THR A 451 2.85 22.40 -24.34
C THR A 451 3.57 21.08 -24.06
N THR A 452 4.58 21.08 -23.20
CA THR A 452 5.32 19.85 -22.84
C THR A 452 4.40 18.84 -22.15
N TYR A 453 3.47 19.30 -21.31
CA TYR A 453 2.43 18.44 -20.70
C TYR A 453 1.55 17.77 -21.78
N LYS A 454 1.02 18.55 -22.73
CA LYS A 454 0.19 18.02 -23.82
C LYS A 454 0.96 17.00 -24.68
N ILE A 455 2.23 17.24 -24.97
CA ILE A 455 3.10 16.29 -25.69
C ILE A 455 3.21 14.98 -24.89
N ALA A 456 3.59 15.05 -23.62
CA ALA A 456 3.71 13.87 -22.76
C ALA A 456 2.38 13.11 -22.64
N GLU A 457 1.25 13.81 -22.57
CA GLU A 457 -0.07 13.19 -22.51
C GLU A 457 -0.42 12.42 -23.79
N GLN A 458 -0.14 12.96 -24.99
CA GLN A 458 -0.39 12.25 -26.24
C GLN A 458 0.47 10.98 -26.34
N LEU A 459 1.75 11.08 -26.00
CA LEU A 459 2.66 9.92 -25.98
C LEU A 459 2.23 8.85 -24.98
N TYR A 460 1.81 9.26 -23.77
CA TYR A 460 1.26 8.35 -22.76
C TYR A 460 0.06 7.55 -23.29
N GLU A 461 -0.82 8.18 -24.06
CA GLU A 461 -1.98 7.53 -24.70
C GLU A 461 -1.59 6.63 -25.90
N GLY A 462 -0.32 6.60 -26.27
CA GLY A 462 0.17 5.85 -27.43
C GLY A 462 -0.01 6.57 -28.78
N LYS A 463 -0.26 7.88 -28.76
CA LYS A 463 -0.38 8.71 -29.95
C LYS A 463 0.95 9.38 -30.21
N ASN A 464 1.77 8.83 -31.11
CA ASN A 464 3.02 9.46 -31.49
C ASN A 464 2.74 10.63 -32.46
N ILE A 465 2.55 11.81 -31.88
CA ILE A 465 2.25 13.06 -32.61
C ILE A 465 3.41 13.57 -33.46
N PHE A 466 4.60 13.02 -33.32
CA PHE A 466 5.77 13.36 -34.14
C PHE A 466 5.74 12.63 -35.46
N ASN A 467 5.03 11.52 -35.61
CA ASN A 467 4.82 10.83 -36.86
C ASN A 467 4.06 11.76 -37.84
N ASN A 468 4.54 11.87 -39.05
CA ASN A 468 3.95 12.72 -40.12
C ASN A 468 3.87 14.23 -39.79
N SER A 469 4.54 14.72 -38.76
CA SER A 469 4.59 16.16 -38.43
C SER A 469 5.51 16.96 -39.33
N GLY A 470 6.35 16.29 -40.11
CA GLY A 470 7.46 16.91 -40.85
C GLY A 470 8.64 17.30 -39.95
N LEU A 471 8.49 17.17 -38.65
CA LEU A 471 9.59 17.34 -37.69
C LEU A 471 10.38 16.04 -37.64
N THR A 472 11.65 16.07 -37.98
CA THR A 472 12.53 14.89 -37.95
C THR A 472 13.78 15.15 -37.15
N ASN A 473 14.30 14.11 -36.53
CA ASN A 473 15.56 14.12 -35.83
C ASN A 473 16.43 12.97 -36.32
N ASP A 474 17.59 13.30 -36.88
CA ASP A 474 18.55 12.32 -37.39
C ASP A 474 19.62 11.92 -36.35
N GLY A 475 19.40 12.30 -35.08
CA GLY A 475 20.33 12.09 -33.99
C GLY A 475 21.38 13.20 -33.82
N LEU A 476 21.59 14.04 -34.83
CA LEU A 476 22.52 15.17 -34.78
C LEU A 476 21.79 16.52 -34.98
N ASN A 477 20.80 16.56 -35.84
CA ASN A 477 20.08 17.78 -36.17
C ASN A 477 18.57 17.52 -36.23
N MET A 478 17.81 18.46 -35.69
CA MET A 478 16.37 18.49 -35.83
C MET A 478 15.98 19.36 -37.03
N LYS A 479 15.28 18.77 -38.00
CA LYS A 479 14.72 19.51 -39.14
C LYS A 479 13.33 20.00 -38.77
N ILE A 480 13.14 21.32 -38.86
CA ILE A 480 11.88 21.98 -38.48
C ILE A 480 11.19 22.43 -39.77
N PRO A 481 9.94 22.06 -40.05
CA PRO A 481 9.17 22.57 -41.15
C PRO A 481 9.03 24.08 -41.08
N THR A 482 9.17 24.79 -42.21
CA THR A 482 9.12 26.27 -42.30
C THR A 482 7.76 26.84 -41.91
N ASN A 483 6.71 26.06 -42.01
CA ASN A 483 5.33 26.43 -41.62
C ASN A 483 5.01 26.18 -40.13
N LEU A 484 5.93 25.59 -39.35
CA LEU A 484 5.70 25.29 -37.95
C LEU A 484 5.95 26.53 -37.09
N LYS A 485 4.86 27.10 -36.53
CA LYS A 485 4.93 28.25 -35.64
C LYS A 485 5.05 27.75 -34.18
N THR A 486 6.20 27.99 -33.58
CA THR A 486 6.44 27.67 -32.19
C THR A 486 7.57 28.55 -31.60
N ASN A 487 7.71 28.58 -30.29
CA ASN A 487 8.81 29.31 -29.65
C ASN A 487 10.10 28.46 -29.61
N GLN A 488 11.23 29.12 -29.53
CA GLN A 488 12.55 28.49 -29.51
C GLN A 488 12.77 27.61 -28.28
N GLU A 489 12.14 27.95 -27.15
CA GLU A 489 12.25 27.17 -25.91
C GLU A 489 11.64 25.79 -26.06
N ILE A 490 10.46 25.68 -26.69
CA ILE A 490 9.78 24.40 -26.96
C ILE A 490 10.64 23.55 -27.90
N LEU A 491 11.16 24.15 -28.98
CA LEU A 491 12.04 23.45 -29.92
C LEU A 491 13.31 22.94 -29.26
N SER A 492 13.91 23.72 -28.38
CA SER A 492 15.09 23.31 -27.61
C SER A 492 14.75 22.12 -26.68
N TRP A 493 13.58 22.15 -26.03
CA TRP A 493 13.14 21.05 -25.18
C TRP A 493 12.89 19.77 -26.01
N ILE A 494 12.22 19.87 -27.17
CA ILE A 494 12.00 18.75 -28.06
C ILE A 494 13.33 18.15 -28.55
N SER A 495 14.28 19.01 -28.99
CA SER A 495 15.60 18.54 -29.43
C SER A 495 16.37 17.84 -28.32
N LYS A 496 16.36 18.40 -27.11
CA LYS A 496 17.01 17.82 -25.92
C LYS A 496 16.47 16.45 -25.55
N HIS A 497 15.15 16.22 -25.71
CA HIS A 497 14.48 15.02 -25.28
C HIS A 497 14.04 14.10 -26.44
N ALA A 498 14.60 14.30 -27.64
CA ALA A 498 14.17 13.65 -28.88
C ALA A 498 14.08 12.12 -28.78
N GLU A 499 15.01 11.46 -28.11
CA GLU A 499 14.99 9.98 -27.92
C GLU A 499 13.74 9.47 -27.19
N ALA A 500 13.14 10.30 -26.31
CA ALA A 500 11.94 9.96 -25.55
C ALA A 500 10.64 10.42 -26.23
N LEU A 501 10.73 11.12 -27.36
CA LEU A 501 9.60 11.71 -28.05
C LEU A 501 9.33 11.07 -29.42
N PHE A 502 10.41 10.74 -30.14
CA PHE A 502 10.29 10.11 -31.43
C PHE A 502 10.30 8.58 -31.30
N GLU A 503 9.55 7.89 -32.15
CA GLU A 503 9.50 6.42 -32.19
C GLU A 503 9.18 5.71 -30.87
N THR A 504 8.34 6.34 -30.02
CA THR A 504 7.87 5.76 -28.76
C THR A 504 6.49 5.13 -28.89
N GLU A 505 6.20 4.24 -27.97
CA GLU A 505 4.93 3.55 -27.82
C GLU A 505 4.20 4.02 -26.57
N LYS A 506 2.97 3.51 -26.38
CA LYS A 506 2.11 3.79 -25.20
C LYS A 506 2.88 3.56 -23.91
N GLY A 507 2.68 4.46 -22.94
CA GLY A 507 3.31 4.39 -21.63
C GLY A 507 2.83 3.24 -20.75
N LEU A 508 3.42 3.15 -19.55
CA LEU A 508 3.04 2.14 -18.56
C LEU A 508 1.54 2.24 -18.22
N PRO A 509 0.87 1.11 -18.04
CA PRO A 509 -0.50 1.11 -17.55
C PRO A 509 -0.62 1.78 -16.19
N ASN A 510 -1.83 2.24 -15.84
CA ASN A 510 -2.13 2.83 -14.55
C ASN A 510 -1.68 1.94 -13.37
N GLY A 511 -1.18 2.57 -12.32
CA GLY A 511 -0.73 1.95 -11.07
C GLY A 511 0.78 1.75 -10.96
N HIS A 512 1.51 1.72 -12.08
CA HIS A 512 2.97 1.53 -12.06
C HIS A 512 3.74 2.82 -11.80
N TYR A 513 3.24 3.93 -12.29
CA TYR A 513 3.78 5.27 -12.08
C TYR A 513 2.65 6.29 -11.93
N THR A 514 2.81 7.25 -11.04
CA THR A 514 1.77 8.27 -10.78
C THR A 514 1.71 9.34 -11.88
N GLY A 515 2.83 9.58 -12.59
CA GLY A 515 2.92 10.52 -13.72
C GLY A 515 2.67 9.87 -15.08
N MET A 516 3.04 10.58 -16.14
CA MET A 516 2.99 10.10 -17.52
C MET A 516 4.30 9.41 -17.91
N SER A 517 4.22 8.42 -18.80
CA SER A 517 5.36 7.69 -19.31
C SER A 517 5.19 7.33 -20.78
N ALA A 518 6.28 6.95 -21.45
CA ALA A 518 6.29 6.32 -22.76
C ALA A 518 7.27 5.15 -22.77
N LEU A 519 7.13 4.23 -23.70
CA LEU A 519 8.06 3.12 -23.89
C LEU A 519 8.86 3.31 -25.16
N SER A 520 10.12 2.90 -25.16
CA SER A 520 10.86 2.73 -26.40
C SER A 520 10.21 1.65 -27.27
N LYS A 521 10.49 1.66 -28.57
CA LYS A 521 9.90 0.71 -29.54
C LYS A 521 10.25 -0.75 -29.26
N ASP A 522 11.42 -1.01 -28.67
CA ASP A 522 11.86 -2.33 -28.21
C ASP A 522 11.33 -2.66 -26.79
N GLN A 523 10.61 -1.73 -26.16
CA GLN A 523 10.06 -1.82 -24.81
C GLN A 523 11.10 -2.06 -23.71
N GLN A 524 12.38 -1.81 -23.97
CA GLN A 524 13.44 -1.95 -22.97
C GLN A 524 13.72 -0.66 -22.19
N THR A 525 13.26 0.49 -22.69
CA THR A 525 13.41 1.76 -21.96
C THR A 525 12.04 2.32 -21.59
N VAL A 526 11.87 2.62 -20.32
CA VAL A 526 10.71 3.38 -19.82
C VAL A 526 11.12 4.83 -19.66
N TYR A 527 10.47 5.73 -20.40
CA TYR A 527 10.62 7.17 -20.25
C TYR A 527 9.57 7.71 -19.28
N LEU A 528 10.02 8.37 -18.22
CA LEU A 528 9.16 8.99 -17.21
C LEU A 528 9.16 10.50 -17.41
N PHE A 529 7.99 11.08 -17.60
CA PHE A 529 7.79 12.52 -17.68
C PHE A 529 7.49 13.08 -16.31
N VAL A 530 8.42 13.87 -15.78
CA VAL A 530 8.37 14.41 -14.40
C VAL A 530 7.99 15.88 -14.46
N GLU A 531 6.79 16.17 -13.96
CA GLU A 531 6.29 17.54 -13.85
C GLU A 531 6.85 18.23 -12.59
N GLY A 532 7.21 19.50 -12.72
CA GLY A 532 7.56 20.32 -11.55
C GLY A 532 8.77 19.82 -10.75
N VAL A 533 8.70 19.99 -9.43
CA VAL A 533 9.77 19.62 -8.49
C VAL A 533 9.26 18.58 -7.52
N PRO A 534 9.66 17.29 -7.65
CA PRO A 534 9.28 16.25 -6.71
C PRO A 534 9.69 16.59 -5.28
N THR A 535 8.83 16.26 -4.32
CA THR A 535 9.11 16.44 -2.88
C THR A 535 9.90 15.29 -2.27
N GLY A 536 10.05 14.20 -3.00
CA GLY A 536 10.82 13.02 -2.63
C GLY A 536 11.15 12.16 -3.85
N PRO A 537 11.64 10.92 -3.68
CA PRO A 537 11.99 10.04 -4.80
C PRO A 537 10.75 9.66 -5.61
N ILE A 538 10.93 9.44 -6.90
CA ILE A 538 9.88 8.92 -7.78
C ILE A 538 9.73 7.42 -7.55
N ALA A 539 8.50 6.94 -7.45
CA ALA A 539 8.20 5.53 -7.25
C ALA A 539 7.75 4.84 -8.54
N LEU A 540 8.40 3.73 -8.90
CA LEU A 540 7.95 2.77 -9.89
C LEU A 540 7.54 1.48 -9.19
N LYS A 541 6.32 1.01 -9.45
CA LYS A 541 5.72 -0.17 -8.82
C LYS A 541 5.49 -1.27 -9.84
N GLY A 542 5.65 -2.53 -9.42
CA GLY A 542 5.28 -3.68 -10.24
C GLY A 542 6.12 -3.88 -11.50
N ILE A 543 7.39 -3.47 -11.52
CA ILE A 543 8.34 -3.77 -12.59
C ILE A 543 9.11 -5.03 -12.20
N LYS A 544 8.96 -6.12 -12.97
CA LYS A 544 9.65 -7.40 -12.71
C LYS A 544 11.10 -7.41 -13.18
N ASN A 545 11.45 -6.51 -14.07
CA ASN A 545 12.76 -6.41 -14.69
C ASN A 545 13.87 -5.97 -13.72
N GLY A 546 15.09 -6.40 -14.02
CA GLY A 546 16.30 -5.78 -13.52
C GLY A 546 16.52 -4.39 -14.13
N ILE A 547 16.99 -3.45 -13.31
CA ILE A 547 17.34 -2.11 -13.76
C ILE A 547 18.79 -2.09 -14.20
N SER A 548 19.04 -1.85 -15.50
CA SER A 548 20.38 -1.73 -16.03
C SER A 548 20.96 -0.33 -15.82
N ARG A 549 20.14 0.72 -16.01
CA ARG A 549 20.59 2.09 -15.88
C ARG A 549 19.42 3.07 -15.78
N ILE A 550 19.60 4.10 -14.95
CA ILE A 550 18.66 5.24 -14.89
C ILE A 550 19.44 6.53 -15.16
N ARG A 551 18.91 7.40 -16.05
CA ARG A 551 19.55 8.67 -16.39
C ARG A 551 18.53 9.76 -16.74
N ILE A 552 18.97 11.00 -16.67
CA ILE A 552 18.21 12.14 -17.20
C ILE A 552 18.47 12.24 -18.71
N VAL A 553 17.39 12.27 -19.49
CA VAL A 553 17.43 12.41 -20.94
C VAL A 553 17.95 13.79 -21.35
N GLY A 554 18.82 13.84 -22.35
CA GLY A 554 19.41 15.07 -22.89
C GLY A 554 20.50 15.70 -22.03
N GLU A 555 20.75 15.16 -20.83
CA GLU A 555 21.86 15.55 -19.95
C GLU A 555 22.81 14.39 -19.68
N GLY A 556 22.31 13.18 -19.64
CA GLY A 556 23.10 11.96 -19.43
C GLY A 556 23.49 11.69 -17.96
N SER A 557 23.10 12.56 -17.02
CA SER A 557 23.38 12.34 -15.59
C SER A 557 22.74 11.06 -15.10
N MET A 558 23.55 10.20 -14.48
CA MET A 558 23.09 8.96 -13.84
C MET A 558 22.34 9.28 -12.56
N LEU A 559 21.26 8.53 -12.29
CA LEU A 559 20.45 8.66 -11.09
C LEU A 559 20.58 7.41 -10.22
N ASN A 560 20.64 7.65 -8.91
CA ASN A 560 20.58 6.58 -7.94
C ASN A 560 19.14 6.11 -7.75
N HIS A 561 19.00 4.85 -7.39
CA HIS A 561 17.72 4.26 -7.00
C HIS A 561 17.91 3.26 -5.86
N SER A 562 16.85 3.05 -5.12
CA SER A 562 16.76 2.04 -4.07
C SER A 562 15.51 1.20 -4.29
N ILE A 563 15.54 -0.06 -3.85
CA ILE A 563 14.40 -0.98 -3.97
C ILE A 563 13.96 -1.34 -2.55
N TYR A 564 12.70 -1.09 -2.23
CA TYR A 564 12.08 -1.43 -0.96
C TYR A 564 11.00 -2.48 -1.13
N ASN A 565 10.72 -3.23 -0.07
CA ASN A 565 9.64 -4.23 -0.03
C ASN A 565 9.77 -5.35 -1.08
N LYS A 566 11.00 -5.71 -1.45
CA LYS A 566 11.26 -6.92 -2.24
C LYS A 566 11.37 -8.10 -1.29
N LEU A 567 10.30 -8.90 -1.24
CA LEU A 567 10.23 -10.07 -0.37
C LEU A 567 10.97 -11.25 -1.01
N TYR A 568 11.83 -11.94 -0.24
CA TYR A 568 12.62 -13.08 -0.74
C TYR A 568 11.77 -14.34 -0.98
N TRP A 569 10.58 -14.41 -0.38
CA TRP A 569 9.63 -15.53 -0.50
C TRP A 569 8.51 -15.28 -1.52
N SER A 570 8.53 -14.17 -2.24
CA SER A 570 7.46 -13.78 -3.15
C SER A 570 8.01 -13.31 -4.49
N ASP A 571 7.31 -13.63 -5.56
CA ASP A 571 7.58 -13.13 -6.92
C ASP A 571 7.19 -11.65 -7.11
N ARG A 572 6.64 -11.02 -6.08
CA ARG A 572 6.30 -9.59 -6.14
C ARG A 572 7.59 -8.77 -6.27
N PRO A 573 7.69 -7.91 -7.28
CA PRO A 573 8.80 -6.98 -7.36
C PRO A 573 8.68 -5.95 -6.25
N GLY A 574 9.81 -5.50 -5.74
CA GLY A 574 9.85 -4.35 -4.84
C GLY A 574 9.40 -3.06 -5.52
N ILE A 575 9.38 -2.00 -4.75
CA ILE A 575 9.11 -0.64 -5.26
C ILE A 575 10.46 0.02 -5.54
N ILE A 576 10.64 0.49 -6.76
CA ILE A 576 11.85 1.19 -7.19
C ILE A 576 11.64 2.68 -6.89
N TYR A 577 12.48 3.26 -6.05
CA TYR A 577 12.51 4.68 -5.74
C TYR A 577 13.71 5.34 -6.41
N ILE A 578 13.47 6.36 -7.23
CA ILE A 578 14.48 7.06 -8.03
C ILE A 578 14.68 8.46 -7.45
N ASP A 579 15.90 8.78 -7.02
CA ASP A 579 16.26 10.09 -6.51
C ASP A 579 16.65 11.03 -7.64
N ILE A 580 16.02 12.22 -7.69
CA ILE A 580 16.33 13.25 -8.67
C ILE A 580 16.87 14.49 -7.95
N PRO A 581 18.14 14.85 -8.15
CA PRO A 581 18.69 16.08 -7.59
C PRO A 581 17.96 17.30 -8.15
N LYS A 582 17.41 18.16 -7.27
CA LYS A 582 16.61 19.34 -7.67
C LYS A 582 17.34 20.25 -8.68
N LYS A 583 18.65 20.37 -8.57
CA LYS A 583 19.49 21.17 -9.50
C LYS A 583 19.59 20.61 -10.93
N ARG A 584 19.11 19.38 -11.15
CA ARG A 584 19.13 18.68 -12.44
C ARG A 584 17.76 18.66 -13.14
N LEU A 585 16.74 19.21 -12.48
CA LEU A 585 15.41 19.29 -13.04
C LEU A 585 15.38 20.28 -14.22
N ASP A 586 14.68 19.88 -15.29
CA ASP A 586 14.36 20.78 -16.39
C ASP A 586 13.24 21.73 -15.95
N LYS A 587 13.33 23.00 -16.32
CA LYS A 587 12.36 24.02 -15.93
C LYS A 587 10.95 23.80 -16.48
N ASN A 588 10.82 23.04 -17.56
CA ASN A 588 9.55 22.76 -18.22
C ASN A 588 9.04 21.37 -17.84
N MET A 589 9.80 20.34 -18.19
CA MET A 589 9.50 18.94 -17.83
C MET A 589 10.77 18.11 -17.92
N THR A 590 11.14 17.46 -16.86
CA THR A 590 12.29 16.54 -16.83
C THR A 590 11.87 15.18 -17.40
N VAL A 591 12.73 14.57 -18.22
CA VAL A 591 12.50 13.22 -18.74
C VAL A 591 13.59 12.29 -18.21
N ILE A 592 13.19 11.17 -17.64
CA ILE A 592 14.07 10.13 -17.11
C ILE A 592 13.94 8.88 -17.97
N ALA A 593 15.07 8.32 -18.39
CA ALA A 593 15.13 7.02 -19.05
C ALA A 593 15.53 5.94 -18.04
N VAL A 594 14.68 4.94 -17.89
CA VAL A 594 14.92 3.72 -17.08
C VAL A 594 15.16 2.59 -18.06
N LEU A 595 16.41 2.19 -18.23
CA LEU A 595 16.81 1.07 -19.10
C LEU A 595 16.70 -0.24 -18.30
N LEU A 596 15.92 -1.15 -18.83
CA LEU A 596 15.67 -2.49 -18.30
C LEU A 596 16.62 -3.52 -18.93
N ASP A 597 16.75 -4.67 -18.29
CA ASP A 597 17.57 -5.80 -18.77
C ASP A 597 16.96 -6.52 -19.99
N LYS A 598 15.64 -6.38 -20.19
CA LYS A 598 14.83 -6.98 -21.29
C LYS A 598 13.56 -6.15 -21.49
N PRO A 599 12.73 -6.45 -22.50
CA PRO A 599 11.43 -5.78 -22.65
C PRO A 599 10.61 -5.81 -21.37
N VAL A 600 9.88 -4.72 -21.10
CA VAL A 600 9.18 -4.51 -19.84
C VAL A 600 8.23 -5.66 -19.49
N GLU A 601 8.41 -6.21 -18.30
CA GLU A 601 7.52 -7.20 -17.70
C GLU A 601 6.86 -6.61 -16.46
N LEU A 602 5.52 -6.67 -16.43
CA LEU A 602 4.72 -6.02 -15.41
C LEU A 602 4.09 -7.04 -14.46
N TYR A 603 4.12 -6.74 -13.18
CA TYR A 603 3.33 -7.41 -12.16
C TYR A 603 2.01 -6.66 -11.99
N ARG A 604 0.91 -7.30 -12.36
CA ARG A 604 -0.45 -6.72 -12.29
C ARG A 604 -1.45 -7.68 -11.67
N GLU A 605 -0.96 -8.62 -10.90
CA GLU A 605 -1.84 -9.54 -10.20
C GLU A 605 -2.65 -8.81 -9.12
N LYS A 606 -3.87 -9.28 -8.89
CA LYS A 606 -4.66 -8.86 -7.75
C LYS A 606 -3.90 -9.23 -6.49
N VAL A 607 -3.76 -8.29 -5.59
CA VAL A 607 -3.07 -8.55 -4.34
C VAL A 607 -3.97 -9.46 -3.52
N LYS A 608 -3.50 -10.67 -3.31
CA LYS A 608 -4.05 -11.61 -2.35
C LYS A 608 -3.28 -11.51 -1.05
N THR A 609 -3.83 -12.03 0.03
CA THR A 609 -3.09 -12.37 1.24
C THR A 609 -1.82 -13.11 0.84
N ILE A 610 -0.69 -12.86 1.51
CA ILE A 610 0.52 -13.66 1.26
C ILE A 610 0.19 -15.09 1.63
N GLU A 611 0.19 -15.91 0.61
CA GLU A 611 -0.17 -17.30 0.70
C GLU A 611 1.13 -18.10 0.64
N ASN A 612 1.27 -19.06 1.53
CA ASN A 612 2.32 -20.08 1.46
C ASN A 612 3.77 -19.58 1.58
N ASN A 613 4.16 -19.28 2.78
CA ASN A 613 5.55 -19.41 3.19
C ASN A 613 6.00 -20.89 3.32
N LEU A 614 5.22 -21.83 2.79
CA LEU A 614 5.52 -23.27 2.82
C LEU A 614 6.30 -23.72 1.60
#